data_e60bc58a1b0ca5a45a049915dd02c84e
#
_entry.id   e60bc58a1b0ca5a45a049915dd02c84e
#
_cell.length_a   1.000
_cell.length_b   1.000
_cell.length_c   1.000
_cell.angle_alpha   90.00
_cell.angle_beta   90.00
_cell.angle_gamma   90.00
#
_symmetry.space_group_name_H-M   'P 1'
#
loop_
_entity.id
_entity.type
_entity.pdbx_description
1 polymer ?
#
loop_
_entity_poly.entity_id
_entity_poly.type
_entity_poly.pdbx_seq_one_letter_code
_entity_poly.pdbx_strand_id
1 'polypeptide(L)'
;MKHAERPALRRWTRREYERLIDHGFLDEDEPIELLDGLLLVKEPQSSPHRTAVLLVAKTLERAFGDGWFVQVQSPIGLDDLSEPEPDVCVVQGSPRDYVRAHPTRPALIVEVALSGLRMARGRKAAAYARAGIADYWIVNLVDRVLEVHHEPARPSPARRRWGYAAVETLGAEATVAPIAAPSARVYVADLLP
;
A
#
# COMPACT_ATOMS: atom_id res chain seq x y z
N MET A 1 36.65 17.18 12.55
CA MET A 1 35.32 17.67 12.11
C MET A 1 34.27 17.02 13.02
N LYS A 2 33.56 17.78 13.87
CA LYS A 2 32.44 17.26 14.67
C LYS A 2 31.31 16.92 13.71
N HIS A 3 30.92 15.63 13.64
CA HIS A 3 29.69 15.25 12.97
C HIS A 3 28.54 16.00 13.66
N ALA A 4 27.88 16.89 12.95
CA ALA A 4 26.67 17.53 13.44
C ALA A 4 25.64 16.39 13.70
N GLU A 5 25.32 16.19 14.96
CA GLU A 5 24.32 15.24 15.42
C GLU A 5 22.98 15.66 14.79
N ARG A 6 22.38 14.79 13.97
CA ARG A 6 21.05 15.08 13.40
C ARG A 6 20.05 15.11 14.54
N PRO A 7 19.20 16.14 14.63
CA PRO A 7 18.19 16.21 15.69
C PRO A 7 17.28 14.97 15.63
N ALA A 8 16.93 14.45 16.79
CA ALA A 8 15.96 13.37 16.90
C ALA A 8 14.57 13.88 16.45
N LEU A 9 13.95 13.21 15.48
CA LEU A 9 12.59 13.53 15.06
C LEU A 9 11.60 12.85 16.03
N ARG A 10 10.60 13.59 16.50
CA ARG A 10 9.46 13.02 17.18
C ARG A 10 8.66 12.18 16.16
N ARG A 11 8.23 10.99 16.62
CA ARG A 11 7.33 10.16 15.83
C ARG A 11 5.92 10.27 16.38
N TRP A 12 4.96 10.33 15.46
CA TRP A 12 3.54 10.32 15.79
C TRP A 12 3.07 8.87 15.93
N THR A 13 2.22 8.63 16.90
CA THR A 13 1.46 7.38 16.96
C THR A 13 0.18 7.52 16.13
N ARG A 14 -0.37 6.39 15.69
CA ARG A 14 -1.65 6.36 14.98
C ARG A 14 -2.77 7.01 15.81
N ARG A 15 -2.81 6.73 17.11
CA ARG A 15 -3.79 7.35 18.02
C ARG A 15 -3.64 8.88 18.13
N GLU A 16 -2.43 9.40 18.04
CA GLU A 16 -2.23 10.86 18.01
C GLU A 16 -2.66 11.44 16.67
N TYR A 17 -2.37 10.74 15.55
CA TYR A 17 -2.77 11.14 14.21
C TYR A 17 -4.32 11.16 14.06
N GLU A 18 -5.00 10.08 14.47
CA GLU A 18 -6.47 10.02 14.52
C GLU A 18 -7.06 11.20 15.32
N ARG A 19 -6.47 11.55 16.47
CA ARG A 19 -6.90 12.71 17.26
C ARG A 19 -6.71 14.06 16.55
N LEU A 20 -5.66 14.20 15.73
CA LEU A 20 -5.50 15.44 14.95
C LEU A 20 -6.66 15.64 13.97
N ILE A 21 -7.13 14.54 13.37
CA ILE A 21 -8.29 14.53 12.48
C ILE A 21 -9.58 14.76 13.27
N ASP A 22 -9.83 13.98 14.33
CA ASP A 22 -11.03 14.08 15.17
C ASP A 22 -11.26 15.49 15.73
N HIS A 23 -10.19 16.24 16.01
CA HIS A 23 -10.26 17.61 16.55
C HIS A 23 -10.14 18.70 15.48
N GLY A 24 -10.10 18.33 14.19
CA GLY A 24 -10.03 19.27 13.08
C GLY A 24 -8.70 20.03 12.97
N PHE A 25 -7.59 19.45 13.47
CA PHE A 25 -6.23 19.97 13.21
C PHE A 25 -5.71 19.55 11.85
N LEU A 26 -6.20 18.44 11.32
CA LEU A 26 -6.03 17.97 9.96
C LEU A 26 -7.43 17.70 9.41
N ASP A 27 -7.70 18.08 8.18
CA ASP A 27 -8.96 17.77 7.53
C ASP A 27 -8.94 16.29 7.04
N GLU A 28 -10.11 15.63 7.05
CA GLU A 28 -10.22 14.22 6.65
C GLU A 28 -9.78 13.96 5.21
N ASP A 29 -9.94 14.95 4.33
CA ASP A 29 -9.55 14.91 2.91
C ASP A 29 -8.19 15.58 2.65
N GLU A 30 -7.48 16.03 3.68
CA GLU A 30 -6.12 16.53 3.53
C GLU A 30 -5.20 15.41 3.00
N PRO A 31 -4.37 15.66 1.97
CA PRO A 31 -3.55 14.61 1.36
C PRO A 31 -2.35 14.21 2.23
N ILE A 32 -2.62 13.77 3.46
CA ILE A 32 -1.61 13.34 4.44
C ILE A 32 -1.88 11.90 4.84
N GLU A 33 -0.83 11.09 4.91
CA GLU A 33 -0.86 9.74 5.48
C GLU A 33 0.18 9.61 6.59
N LEU A 34 -0.07 8.75 7.58
CA LEU A 34 0.90 8.42 8.62
C LEU A 34 1.69 7.17 8.23
N LEU A 35 3.02 7.28 8.14
CA LEU A 35 3.89 6.14 7.82
C LEU A 35 5.17 6.18 8.66
N ASP A 36 5.42 5.13 9.45
CA ASP A 36 6.55 5.05 10.40
C ASP A 36 6.61 6.26 11.35
N GLY A 37 5.47 6.76 11.79
CA GLY A 37 5.36 7.92 12.67
C GLY A 37 5.69 9.26 12.01
N LEU A 38 5.73 9.32 10.70
CA LEU A 38 5.88 10.56 9.92
C LEU A 38 4.59 10.88 9.18
N LEU A 39 4.19 12.14 9.24
CA LEU A 39 3.12 12.67 8.41
C LEU A 39 3.71 12.94 7.02
N LEU A 40 3.22 12.23 6.02
CA LEU A 40 3.68 12.34 4.64
C LEU A 40 2.58 12.97 3.79
N VAL A 41 2.96 14.01 3.05
CA VAL A 41 2.07 14.64 2.07
C VAL A 41 2.07 13.79 0.81
N LYS A 42 0.87 13.40 0.35
CA LYS A 42 0.69 12.65 -0.91
C LYS A 42 0.82 13.61 -2.10
N GLU A 43 1.47 13.14 -3.16
CA GLU A 43 1.56 13.90 -4.41
C GLU A 43 0.20 13.94 -5.13
N PRO A 44 -0.12 15.04 -5.85
CA PRO A 44 -1.31 15.10 -6.69
C PRO A 44 -1.30 14.00 -7.76
N GLN A 45 -2.46 13.38 -7.97
CA GLN A 45 -2.59 12.29 -8.93
C GLN A 45 -2.69 12.77 -10.37
N SER A 46 -1.85 12.20 -11.22
CA SER A 46 -1.96 12.41 -12.67
C SER A 46 -3.10 11.56 -13.27
N SER A 47 -3.58 11.92 -14.45
CA SER A 47 -4.61 11.15 -15.16
C SER A 47 -4.22 9.68 -15.41
N PRO A 48 -2.99 9.34 -15.87
CA PRO A 48 -2.57 7.96 -16.03
C PRO A 48 -2.58 7.17 -14.71
N HIS A 49 -2.13 7.79 -13.60
CA HIS A 49 -2.16 7.15 -12.28
C HIS A 49 -3.61 6.83 -11.88
N ARG A 50 -4.51 7.81 -11.93
CA ARG A 50 -5.93 7.62 -11.60
C ARG A 50 -6.59 6.54 -12.47
N THR A 51 -6.28 6.51 -13.76
CA THR A 51 -6.81 5.49 -14.68
C THR A 51 -6.34 4.11 -14.25
N ALA A 52 -5.06 3.93 -13.94
CA ALA A 52 -4.53 2.65 -13.47
C ALA A 52 -5.17 2.21 -12.16
N VAL A 53 -5.34 3.11 -11.19
CA VAL A 53 -6.04 2.80 -9.92
C VAL A 53 -7.44 2.24 -10.17
N LEU A 54 -8.21 2.85 -11.08
CA LEU A 54 -9.56 2.38 -11.42
C LEU A 54 -9.54 1.03 -12.16
N LEU A 55 -8.56 0.81 -13.05
CA LEU A 55 -8.39 -0.48 -13.74
C LEU A 55 -8.04 -1.59 -12.74
N VAL A 56 -7.11 -1.33 -11.83
CA VAL A 56 -6.71 -2.25 -10.75
C VAL A 56 -7.91 -2.60 -9.89
N ALA A 57 -8.65 -1.61 -9.38
CA ALA A 57 -9.80 -1.83 -8.53
C ALA A 57 -10.84 -2.72 -9.22
N LYS A 58 -11.25 -2.37 -10.43
CA LYS A 58 -12.24 -3.14 -11.23
C LYS A 58 -11.77 -4.56 -11.54
N THR A 59 -10.47 -4.75 -11.78
CA THR A 59 -9.90 -6.07 -12.07
C THR A 59 -9.87 -6.93 -10.83
N LEU A 60 -9.50 -6.36 -9.67
CA LEU A 60 -9.48 -7.08 -8.41
C LEU A 60 -10.88 -7.38 -7.86
N GLU A 61 -11.87 -6.51 -8.07
CA GLU A 61 -13.29 -6.82 -7.77
C GLU A 61 -13.75 -8.09 -8.48
N ARG A 62 -13.41 -8.23 -9.77
CA ARG A 62 -13.74 -9.43 -10.55
C ARG A 62 -12.93 -10.67 -10.12
N ALA A 63 -11.66 -10.47 -9.74
CA ALA A 63 -10.76 -11.56 -9.37
C ALA A 63 -11.13 -12.18 -8.01
N PHE A 64 -11.52 -11.36 -7.04
CA PHE A 64 -11.86 -11.80 -5.69
C PHE A 64 -13.33 -12.22 -5.54
N GLY A 65 -14.27 -11.52 -6.20
CA GLY A 65 -15.70 -11.82 -6.15
C GLY A 65 -16.34 -11.57 -4.78
N ASP A 66 -17.41 -12.30 -4.50
CA ASP A 66 -18.20 -12.14 -3.29
C ASP A 66 -17.42 -12.48 -2.01
N GLY A 67 -17.72 -11.75 -0.93
CA GLY A 67 -17.04 -11.90 0.37
C GLY A 67 -15.76 -11.11 0.51
N TRP A 68 -15.40 -10.33 -0.51
CA TRP A 68 -14.26 -9.43 -0.51
C TRP A 68 -14.69 -8.00 -0.84
N PHE A 69 -13.98 -7.04 -0.25
CA PHE A 69 -14.21 -5.62 -0.50
C PHE A 69 -12.90 -4.97 -0.98
N VAL A 70 -12.97 -4.36 -2.16
CA VAL A 70 -11.87 -3.60 -2.75
C VAL A 70 -12.02 -2.15 -2.33
N GLN A 71 -11.05 -1.64 -1.55
CA GLN A 71 -10.96 -0.24 -1.16
C GLN A 71 -9.99 0.50 -2.08
N VAL A 72 -10.34 1.74 -2.41
CA VAL A 72 -9.51 2.64 -3.21
C VAL A 72 -9.15 3.84 -2.35
N GLN A 73 -7.85 4.11 -2.20
CA GLN A 73 -7.30 5.30 -1.54
C GLN A 73 -7.96 5.59 -0.19
N SER A 74 -8.05 4.55 0.61
CA SER A 74 -8.67 4.61 1.94
C SER A 74 -7.67 4.13 2.98
N PRO A 75 -7.73 4.69 4.21
CA PRO A 75 -6.79 4.34 5.28
C PRO A 75 -6.84 2.86 5.67
N ILE A 76 -5.69 2.33 6.05
CA ILE A 76 -5.55 1.02 6.69
C ILE A 76 -4.72 1.15 7.97
N GLY A 77 -5.22 0.64 9.09
CA GLY A 77 -4.52 0.68 10.37
C GLY A 77 -3.46 -0.42 10.45
N LEU A 78 -2.23 -0.19 9.98
CA LEU A 78 -1.19 -1.24 9.94
C LEU A 78 -0.61 -1.58 11.31
N ASP A 79 -0.16 -0.57 12.04
CA ASP A 79 0.45 -0.68 13.36
C ASP A 79 0.32 0.64 14.14
N ASP A 80 0.96 0.75 15.31
CA ASP A 80 0.87 1.94 16.17
C ASP A 80 1.50 3.20 15.56
N LEU A 81 2.28 3.09 14.51
CA LEU A 81 3.02 4.18 13.89
C LEU A 81 2.64 4.40 12.42
N SER A 82 1.68 3.62 11.89
CA SER A 82 1.39 3.66 10.46
C SER A 82 -0.10 3.45 10.17
N GLU A 83 -0.65 4.43 9.46
CA GLU A 83 -1.98 4.43 8.86
C GLU A 83 -1.87 4.99 7.45
N PRO A 84 -1.31 4.20 6.51
CA PRO A 84 -1.18 4.63 5.12
C PRO A 84 -2.50 4.49 4.38
N GLU A 85 -2.59 5.19 3.24
CA GLU A 85 -3.67 5.08 2.28
C GLU A 85 -3.14 4.47 0.97
N PRO A 86 -3.16 3.14 0.84
CA PRO A 86 -2.74 2.49 -0.41
C PRO A 86 -3.68 2.86 -1.56
N ASP A 87 -3.17 2.86 -2.79
CA ASP A 87 -3.98 3.15 -3.97
C ASP A 87 -5.14 2.17 -4.11
N VAL A 88 -4.90 0.86 -3.87
CA VAL A 88 -5.96 -0.16 -3.79
C VAL A 88 -5.58 -1.17 -2.72
N CYS A 89 -6.55 -1.61 -1.93
CA CYS A 89 -6.38 -2.78 -1.09
C CYS A 89 -7.62 -3.68 -1.11
N VAL A 90 -7.40 -4.97 -0.88
CA VAL A 90 -8.48 -5.96 -0.82
C VAL A 90 -8.57 -6.49 0.60
N VAL A 91 -9.76 -6.41 1.18
CA VAL A 91 -10.06 -6.86 2.53
C VAL A 91 -11.23 -7.83 2.53
N GLN A 92 -11.27 -8.73 3.51
CA GLN A 92 -12.37 -9.67 3.64
C GLN A 92 -13.65 -8.96 4.13
N GLY A 93 -14.81 -9.38 3.66
CA GLY A 93 -16.11 -8.86 4.10
C GLY A 93 -16.69 -7.79 3.20
N SER A 94 -17.35 -6.81 3.77
CA SER A 94 -18.08 -5.75 3.09
C SER A 94 -17.78 -4.37 3.68
N PRO A 95 -18.13 -3.26 3.02
CA PRO A 95 -17.96 -1.92 3.59
C PRO A 95 -18.58 -1.73 4.97
N ARG A 96 -19.68 -2.43 5.27
CA ARG A 96 -20.39 -2.32 6.56
C ARG A 96 -19.60 -2.88 7.73
N ASP A 97 -18.63 -3.76 7.48
CA ASP A 97 -17.81 -4.36 8.52
C ASP A 97 -16.74 -3.37 9.04
N TYR A 98 -16.49 -2.30 8.29
CA TYR A 98 -15.46 -1.29 8.56
C TYR A 98 -16.01 0.09 8.97
N VAL A 99 -17.28 0.21 9.35
CA VAL A 99 -17.91 1.47 9.77
C VAL A 99 -17.28 2.08 11.04
N ARG A 100 -16.71 1.25 11.92
CA ARG A 100 -16.18 1.69 13.21
C ARG A 100 -14.67 1.82 13.28
N ALA A 101 -13.95 1.20 12.35
CA ALA A 101 -12.50 1.20 12.32
C ALA A 101 -12.00 0.81 10.93
N HIS A 102 -10.87 1.35 10.52
CA HIS A 102 -10.20 0.96 9.28
C HIS A 102 -9.74 -0.50 9.33
N PRO A 103 -9.66 -1.20 8.19
CA PRO A 103 -9.12 -2.55 8.13
C PRO A 103 -7.66 -2.57 8.55
N THR A 104 -7.25 -3.67 9.19
CA THR A 104 -5.88 -3.84 9.69
C THR A 104 -5.12 -4.98 9.02
N ARG A 105 -5.81 -5.82 8.26
CA ARG A 105 -5.24 -7.04 7.63
C ARG A 105 -5.74 -7.21 6.20
N PRO A 106 -5.34 -6.33 5.29
CA PRO A 106 -5.62 -6.54 3.87
C PRO A 106 -5.00 -7.85 3.38
N ALA A 107 -5.73 -8.55 2.50
CA ALA A 107 -5.24 -9.74 1.82
C ALA A 107 -4.27 -9.40 0.70
N LEU A 108 -4.45 -8.24 0.07
CA LEU A 108 -3.60 -7.69 -0.97
C LEU A 108 -3.55 -6.17 -0.83
N ILE A 109 -2.36 -5.60 -1.00
CA ILE A 109 -2.15 -4.16 -1.17
C ILE A 109 -1.55 -3.90 -2.54
N VAL A 110 -2.04 -2.89 -3.24
CA VAL A 110 -1.50 -2.45 -4.52
C VAL A 110 -1.18 -0.95 -4.47
N GLU A 111 0.03 -0.60 -4.85
CA GLU A 111 0.45 0.78 -5.11
C GLU A 111 0.64 0.97 -6.61
N VAL A 112 0.16 2.09 -7.14
CA VAL A 112 0.37 2.50 -8.52
C VAL A 112 1.45 3.57 -8.56
N ALA A 113 2.52 3.34 -9.29
CA ALA A 113 3.69 4.22 -9.26
C ALA A 113 4.04 4.76 -10.64
N LEU A 114 3.90 6.06 -10.83
CA LEU A 114 4.44 6.82 -11.96
C LEU A 114 5.68 7.62 -11.53
N SER A 115 5.65 8.28 -10.37
CA SER A 115 6.77 9.01 -9.75
C SER A 115 7.24 8.38 -8.43
N GLY A 116 6.35 7.74 -7.68
CA GLY A 116 6.56 7.24 -6.31
C GLY A 116 7.29 5.90 -6.17
N LEU A 117 7.92 5.31 -7.22
CA LEU A 117 8.55 3.98 -7.18
C LEU A 117 9.53 3.79 -6.01
N ARG A 118 10.33 4.81 -5.69
CA ARG A 118 11.27 4.75 -4.56
C ARG A 118 10.56 4.59 -3.22
N MET A 119 9.43 5.27 -3.04
CA MET A 119 8.61 5.18 -1.83
C MET A 119 7.93 3.80 -1.76
N ALA A 120 7.32 3.35 -2.84
CA ALA A 120 6.63 2.07 -2.95
C ALA A 120 7.59 0.90 -2.68
N ARG A 121 8.74 0.83 -3.38
CA ARG A 121 9.77 -0.20 -3.21
C ARG A 121 10.52 -0.12 -1.87
N GLY A 122 10.49 1.03 -1.22
CA GLY A 122 11.29 1.30 -0.03
C GLY A 122 10.48 1.33 1.26
N ARG A 123 10.00 2.51 1.64
CA ARG A 123 9.35 2.74 2.93
C ARG A 123 8.00 2.01 3.04
N LYS A 124 7.15 2.10 2.01
CA LYS A 124 5.86 1.41 1.99
C LYS A 124 6.04 -0.11 2.02
N ALA A 125 6.91 -0.68 1.16
CA ALA A 125 7.24 -2.10 1.20
C ALA A 125 7.73 -2.57 2.58
N ALA A 126 8.57 -1.77 3.25
CA ALA A 126 9.07 -2.10 4.59
C ALA A 126 7.96 -2.07 5.66
N ALA A 127 7.05 -1.10 5.58
CA ALA A 127 5.92 -1.00 6.50
C ALA A 127 4.93 -2.16 6.30
N TYR A 128 4.57 -2.46 5.05
CA TYR A 128 3.68 -3.57 4.70
C TYR A 128 4.27 -4.93 5.09
N ALA A 129 5.55 -5.17 4.81
CA ALA A 129 6.23 -6.40 5.23
C ALA A 129 6.30 -6.54 6.76
N ARG A 130 6.54 -5.44 7.50
CA ARG A 130 6.54 -5.43 8.97
C ARG A 130 5.16 -5.78 9.54
N ALA A 131 4.10 -5.30 8.91
CA ALA A 131 2.72 -5.61 9.27
C ALA A 131 2.28 -7.04 8.85
N GLY A 132 3.15 -7.78 8.14
CA GLY A 132 2.87 -9.16 7.73
C GLY A 132 1.97 -9.28 6.51
N ILE A 133 1.85 -8.22 5.69
CA ILE A 133 1.10 -8.27 4.44
C ILE A 133 1.82 -9.22 3.48
N ALA A 134 1.19 -10.34 3.17
CA ALA A 134 1.81 -11.41 2.40
C ALA A 134 1.88 -11.14 0.90
N ASP A 135 0.96 -10.33 0.39
CA ASP A 135 0.79 -10.03 -1.03
C ASP A 135 0.81 -8.51 -1.23
N TYR A 136 1.87 -8.01 -1.83
CA TYR A 136 2.05 -6.59 -2.11
C TYR A 136 2.47 -6.39 -3.56
N TRP A 137 1.71 -5.62 -4.30
CA TRP A 137 1.94 -5.36 -5.71
C TRP A 137 2.28 -3.90 -5.97
N ILE A 138 3.16 -3.66 -6.94
CA ILE A 138 3.45 -2.32 -7.46
C ILE A 138 3.15 -2.32 -8.96
N VAL A 139 2.13 -1.60 -9.37
CA VAL A 139 1.85 -1.32 -10.79
C VAL A 139 2.79 -0.20 -11.21
N ASN A 140 3.90 -0.57 -11.83
CA ASN A 140 4.94 0.35 -12.27
C ASN A 140 4.59 0.90 -13.67
N LEU A 141 4.07 2.11 -13.70
CA LEU A 141 3.65 2.77 -14.94
C LEU A 141 4.82 3.27 -15.79
N VAL A 142 6.02 3.43 -15.18
CA VAL A 142 7.22 3.88 -15.91
C VAL A 142 7.71 2.79 -16.85
N ASP A 143 7.86 1.57 -16.30
CA ASP A 143 8.39 0.41 -17.03
C ASP A 143 7.27 -0.45 -17.64
N ARG A 144 5.99 -0.12 -17.35
CA ARG A 144 4.79 -0.86 -17.77
C ARG A 144 4.83 -2.33 -17.37
N VAL A 145 5.13 -2.56 -16.08
CA VAL A 145 5.23 -3.89 -15.47
C VAL A 145 4.49 -3.96 -14.14
N LEU A 146 4.20 -5.17 -13.69
CA LEU A 146 3.73 -5.46 -12.33
C LEU A 146 4.90 -6.04 -11.53
N GLU A 147 5.19 -5.45 -10.37
CA GLU A 147 6.13 -6.01 -9.40
C GLU A 147 5.33 -6.69 -8.29
N VAL A 148 5.52 -7.98 -8.13
CA VAL A 148 4.83 -8.81 -7.14
C VAL A 148 5.79 -9.12 -6.01
N HIS A 149 5.44 -8.71 -4.79
CA HIS A 149 6.27 -8.85 -3.61
C HIS A 149 5.60 -9.84 -2.65
N HIS A 150 6.25 -10.95 -2.39
CA HIS A 150 5.81 -12.00 -1.49
C HIS A 150 6.84 -12.29 -0.40
N GLU A 151 6.46 -13.07 0.61
CA GLU A 151 7.32 -13.51 1.71
C GLU A 151 7.86 -12.32 2.52
N PRO A 152 7.01 -11.65 3.33
CA PRO A 152 7.47 -10.58 4.20
C PRO A 152 8.57 -11.07 5.13
N ALA A 153 9.70 -10.38 5.13
CA ALA A 153 10.92 -10.84 5.77
C ALA A 153 11.53 -9.78 6.70
N ARG A 154 12.00 -10.24 7.86
CA ARG A 154 12.65 -9.41 8.88
C ARG A 154 14.01 -8.89 8.43
N PRO A 155 14.51 -7.82 9.07
CA PRO A 155 15.89 -7.40 8.90
C PRO A 155 16.88 -8.54 9.20
N SER A 156 17.93 -8.63 8.40
CA SER A 156 19.01 -9.61 8.55
C SER A 156 20.34 -8.94 8.15
N PRO A 157 21.50 -9.56 8.37
CA PRO A 157 22.77 -9.02 7.90
C PRO A 157 22.80 -8.68 6.41
N ALA A 158 22.08 -9.47 5.58
CA ALA A 158 21.92 -9.22 4.15
C ALA A 158 20.85 -8.18 3.81
N ARG A 159 19.87 -8.00 4.70
CA ARG A 159 18.77 -7.05 4.54
C ARG A 159 18.64 -6.18 5.78
N ARG A 160 19.02 -4.93 5.69
CA ARG A 160 19.04 -3.99 6.83
C ARG A 160 17.66 -3.52 7.31
N ARG A 161 16.59 -3.77 6.53
CA ARG A 161 15.22 -3.32 6.80
C ARG A 161 14.24 -4.47 6.56
N TRP A 162 13.03 -4.33 7.08
CA TRP A 162 11.92 -5.14 6.63
C TRP A 162 11.72 -4.99 5.12
N GLY A 163 11.21 -6.00 4.48
CA GLY A 163 10.90 -6.04 3.05
C GLY A 163 10.40 -7.42 2.66
N TYR A 164 10.46 -7.73 1.39
CA TYR A 164 9.99 -9.00 0.85
C TYR A 164 11.19 -9.85 0.39
N ALA A 165 11.11 -11.17 0.61
CA ALA A 165 12.17 -12.09 0.21
C ALA A 165 12.04 -12.49 -1.26
N ALA A 166 10.83 -12.59 -1.77
CA ALA A 166 10.52 -12.89 -3.16
C ALA A 166 9.95 -11.63 -3.84
N VAL A 167 10.54 -11.24 -4.95
CA VAL A 167 10.07 -10.16 -5.80
C VAL A 167 10.15 -10.63 -7.24
N GLU A 168 9.00 -10.63 -7.93
CA GLU A 168 8.89 -10.98 -9.34
C GLU A 168 8.45 -9.76 -10.14
N THR A 169 8.97 -9.61 -11.35
CA THR A 169 8.57 -8.55 -12.29
C THR A 169 7.90 -9.18 -13.50
N LEU A 170 6.65 -8.81 -13.74
CA LEU A 170 5.80 -9.39 -14.77
C LEU A 170 5.49 -8.34 -15.85
N GLY A 171 5.72 -8.68 -17.10
CA GLY A 171 5.34 -7.86 -18.26
C GLY A 171 3.86 -7.95 -18.57
N ALA A 172 3.38 -7.08 -19.47
CA ALA A 172 1.96 -6.94 -19.82
C ALA A 172 1.30 -8.24 -20.26
N GLU A 173 2.03 -9.14 -20.91
CA GLU A 173 1.53 -10.43 -21.42
C GLU A 173 1.38 -11.50 -20.33
N ALA A 174 1.88 -11.23 -19.13
CA ALA A 174 1.85 -12.19 -18.04
C ALA A 174 0.49 -12.22 -17.33
N THR A 175 0.25 -13.31 -16.61
CA THR A 175 -0.88 -13.45 -15.68
C THR A 175 -0.38 -13.70 -14.27
N VAL A 176 -1.10 -13.21 -13.29
CA VAL A 176 -0.85 -13.41 -11.86
C VAL A 176 -2.14 -13.79 -11.14
N ALA A 177 -2.03 -14.52 -10.04
CA ALA A 177 -3.13 -14.76 -9.13
C ALA A 177 -2.78 -14.19 -7.75
N PRO A 178 -3.69 -13.43 -7.10
CA PRO A 178 -3.51 -13.04 -5.71
C PRO A 178 -3.41 -14.27 -4.80
N ILE A 179 -2.61 -14.20 -3.74
CA ILE A 179 -2.47 -15.33 -2.79
C ILE A 179 -3.84 -15.74 -2.23
N ALA A 180 -4.69 -14.78 -1.89
CA ALA A 180 -6.01 -15.05 -1.30
C ALA A 180 -7.09 -15.43 -2.35
N ALA A 181 -6.78 -15.33 -3.66
CA ALA A 181 -7.64 -15.75 -4.75
C ALA A 181 -6.84 -16.56 -5.78
N PRO A 182 -6.33 -17.76 -5.41
CA PRO A 182 -5.37 -18.52 -6.23
C PRO A 182 -5.94 -19.09 -7.54
N SER A 183 -7.25 -19.15 -7.66
CA SER A 183 -7.93 -19.57 -8.90
C SER A 183 -8.19 -18.41 -9.87
N ALA A 184 -7.99 -17.16 -9.43
CA ALA A 184 -8.18 -16.00 -10.28
C ALA A 184 -7.09 -15.90 -11.36
N ARG A 185 -7.43 -15.25 -12.46
CA ARG A 185 -6.50 -14.87 -13.53
C ARG A 185 -6.56 -13.37 -13.73
N VAL A 186 -5.51 -12.68 -13.29
CA VAL A 186 -5.33 -11.24 -13.51
C VAL A 186 -4.30 -11.08 -14.62
N TYR A 187 -4.70 -10.53 -15.75
CA TYR A 187 -3.74 -10.15 -16.80
C TYR A 187 -3.07 -8.83 -16.40
N VAL A 188 -1.74 -8.77 -16.49
CA VAL A 188 -1.00 -7.54 -16.15
C VAL A 188 -1.42 -6.38 -17.06
N ALA A 189 -1.72 -6.66 -18.33
CA ALA A 189 -2.26 -5.67 -19.27
C ALA A 189 -3.55 -4.99 -18.77
N ASP A 190 -4.41 -5.71 -18.03
CA ASP A 190 -5.66 -5.15 -17.49
C ASP A 190 -5.44 -4.15 -16.33
N LEU A 191 -4.24 -4.08 -15.78
CA LEU A 191 -3.86 -3.16 -14.71
C LEU A 191 -3.20 -1.88 -15.24
N LEU A 192 -2.81 -1.87 -16.51
CA LEU A 192 -2.06 -0.79 -17.16
C LEU A 192 -2.96 0.06 -18.05
N PRO A 193 -2.86 1.40 -18.00
CA PRO A 193 -3.60 2.30 -18.88
C PRO A 193 -3.07 2.31 -20.32
#